data_acba8c7202182c244179f094494d68ec
#
_entry.id   acba8c7202182c244179f094494d68ec
#
_cell.length_a   1.000
_cell.length_b   1.000
_cell.length_c   1.000
_cell.angle_alpha   90.00
_cell.angle_beta   90.00
_cell.angle_gamma   90.00
#
_symmetry.space_group_name_H-M   'P 1'
#
loop_
_entity.id
_entity.type
_entity.pdbx_description
1 polymer ?
#
loop_
_entity_poly.entity_id
_entity_poly.type
_entity_poly.pdbx_seq_one_letter_code
_entity_poly.pdbx_strand_id
1 'polypeptide(L)'
;MRVKKITFGEIPFRMFSNIEFDIAERITVIAGHNGIGKSTLLGLIANGSELKISKGSTIFQKAFQAQLHELFYLDREKDYVQKRVDKPSFTLTYSCEGKADLIKTCNVSEHREQKGTVIQQRLKVVPRGTQVDWEVGPAAKVTIPTLFLSMSRMLPIGEYQGTLNAELLKRLSDEDRNYVKEKFKSIIDNKIVESNNITKHELKGTTKKSLLPEFEHSTRTISLGQDSLSSIITAFASFNKLKREQGDNYNGGILLIDEIDAGFHPRAQIKLIKLMKEEA
;
A
#
# COMPACT_ATOMS: atom_id res chain seq x y z
N MET A 1 -6.28 -15.78 0.89
CA MET A 1 -4.78 -15.74 0.94
C MET A 1 -4.31 -14.56 1.77
N ARG A 2 -3.28 -14.73 2.63
CA ARG A 2 -2.75 -13.66 3.48
C ARG A 2 -1.24 -13.81 3.73
N VAL A 3 -0.58 -12.73 4.14
CA VAL A 3 0.73 -12.80 4.77
C VAL A 3 0.52 -13.30 6.20
N LYS A 4 1.24 -14.35 6.61
CA LYS A 4 1.17 -14.95 7.94
C LYS A 4 2.23 -14.39 8.87
N LYS A 5 3.46 -14.29 8.39
CA LYS A 5 4.59 -13.74 9.15
C LYS A 5 5.71 -13.20 8.26
N ILE A 6 6.55 -12.38 8.84
CA ILE A 6 7.87 -11.99 8.33
C ILE A 6 8.94 -12.40 9.35
N THR A 7 10.01 -13.04 8.90
CA THR A 7 11.09 -13.55 9.74
C THR A 7 12.43 -13.02 9.27
N PHE A 8 13.24 -12.53 10.19
CA PHE A 8 14.62 -12.10 9.99
C PHE A 8 15.56 -13.09 10.67
N GLY A 9 16.57 -13.56 9.94
CA GLY A 9 17.55 -14.52 10.45
C GLY A 9 18.71 -13.85 11.18
N GLU A 10 19.81 -14.61 11.37
CA GLU A 10 21.03 -14.15 12.06
C GLU A 10 21.70 -12.96 11.38
N ILE A 11 21.66 -12.91 10.02
CA ILE A 11 22.24 -11.79 9.29
C ILE A 11 21.27 -10.61 9.34
N PRO A 12 21.66 -9.50 9.99
CA PRO A 12 20.74 -8.39 10.17
C PRO A 12 20.35 -7.77 8.82
N PHE A 13 19.06 -7.47 8.65
CA PHE A 13 18.60 -6.50 7.66
C PHE A 13 18.27 -5.20 8.40
N ARG A 14 19.13 -4.22 8.27
CA ARG A 14 19.10 -2.99 9.08
C ARG A 14 19.14 -3.35 10.57
N MET A 15 18.09 -3.03 11.32
CA MET A 15 18.00 -3.31 12.76
C MET A 15 17.34 -4.64 13.08
N PHE A 16 16.82 -5.36 12.09
CA PHE A 16 16.11 -6.61 12.31
C PHE A 16 17.06 -7.80 12.19
N SER A 17 17.22 -8.57 13.27
CA SER A 17 17.94 -9.86 13.27
C SER A 17 17.33 -10.79 14.31
N ASN A 18 17.28 -12.08 13.99
CA ASN A 18 16.75 -13.13 14.87
C ASN A 18 15.38 -12.79 15.47
N ILE A 19 14.49 -12.20 14.66
CA ILE A 19 13.16 -11.78 15.09
C ILE A 19 12.12 -12.17 14.04
N GLU A 20 10.92 -12.49 14.52
CA GLU A 20 9.77 -12.70 13.67
C GLU A 20 8.58 -11.85 14.14
N PHE A 21 7.76 -11.48 13.18
CA PHE A 21 6.53 -10.74 13.41
C PHE A 21 5.38 -11.52 12.77
N ASP A 22 4.44 -11.94 13.60
CA ASP A 22 3.19 -12.53 13.14
C ASP A 22 2.24 -11.45 12.63
N ILE A 23 1.59 -11.76 11.53
CA ILE A 23 0.60 -10.87 10.90
C ILE A 23 -0.78 -11.49 11.13
N ALA A 24 -1.63 -10.77 11.83
CA ALA A 24 -3.00 -11.17 12.10
C ALA A 24 -3.81 -11.31 10.80
N GLU A 25 -4.90 -12.04 10.87
CA GLU A 25 -5.75 -12.33 9.71
C GLU A 25 -6.44 -11.10 9.15
N ARG A 26 -6.88 -10.21 10.02
CA ARG A 26 -7.63 -9.01 9.63
C ARG A 26 -6.84 -7.72 9.86
N ILE A 27 -6.47 -7.42 11.08
CA ILE A 27 -5.82 -6.16 11.44
C ILE A 27 -4.59 -6.43 12.30
N THR A 28 -3.44 -5.89 11.88
CA THR A 28 -2.21 -5.86 12.67
C THR A 28 -1.82 -4.42 12.92
N VAL A 29 -1.58 -4.08 14.17
CA VAL A 29 -1.06 -2.76 14.57
C VAL A 29 0.41 -2.89 14.92
N ILE A 30 1.26 -2.09 14.28
CA ILE A 30 2.70 -2.04 14.53
C ILE A 30 3.00 -0.73 15.25
N ALA A 31 3.33 -0.81 16.53
CA ALA A 31 3.67 0.33 17.36
C ALA A 31 5.13 0.26 17.82
N GLY A 32 5.73 1.43 18.08
CA GLY A 32 7.11 1.52 18.52
C GLY A 32 7.67 2.93 18.38
N HIS A 33 8.84 3.17 18.96
CA HIS A 33 9.52 4.46 18.89
C HIS A 33 9.89 4.87 17.45
N ASN A 34 10.12 6.17 17.24
CA ASN A 34 10.60 6.66 15.96
C ASN A 34 11.99 6.06 15.65
N GLY A 35 12.21 5.73 14.39
CA GLY A 35 13.47 5.14 13.95
C GLY A 35 13.61 3.61 14.16
N ILE A 36 12.66 2.92 14.82
CA ILE A 36 12.72 1.47 15.07
C ILE A 36 12.39 0.60 13.82
N GLY A 37 12.19 1.23 12.65
CA GLY A 37 11.99 0.49 11.40
C GLY A 37 10.55 0.13 11.05
N LYS A 38 9.52 0.73 11.67
CA LYS A 38 8.10 0.46 11.35
C LYS A 38 7.80 0.57 9.85
N SER A 39 8.17 1.70 9.24
CA SER A 39 7.97 1.93 7.80
C SER A 39 8.76 0.96 6.93
N THR A 40 9.98 0.57 7.37
CA THR A 40 10.76 -0.47 6.71
C THR A 40 10.03 -1.81 6.73
N LEU A 41 9.55 -2.23 7.89
CA LEU A 41 8.81 -3.48 8.05
C LEU A 41 7.56 -3.52 7.17
N LEU A 42 6.75 -2.46 7.20
CA LEU A 42 5.57 -2.32 6.34
C LEU A 42 5.94 -2.41 4.85
N GLY A 43 6.99 -1.69 4.43
CA GLY A 43 7.44 -1.69 3.03
C GLY A 43 7.95 -3.05 2.56
N LEU A 44 8.65 -3.81 3.42
CA LEU A 44 9.11 -5.18 3.10
C LEU A 44 7.93 -6.13 2.92
N ILE A 45 6.91 -6.05 3.77
CA ILE A 45 5.67 -6.83 3.64
C ILE A 45 4.96 -6.47 2.34
N ALA A 46 4.81 -5.17 2.07
CA ALA A 46 4.12 -4.67 0.88
C ALA A 46 4.79 -5.12 -0.43
N ASN A 47 6.12 -5.22 -0.44
CA ASN A 47 6.86 -5.63 -1.64
C ASN A 47 6.68 -7.10 -2.03
N GLY A 48 6.21 -7.95 -1.12
CA GLY A 48 6.10 -9.41 -1.34
C GLY A 48 4.96 -9.84 -2.24
N SER A 49 3.97 -8.99 -2.46
CA SER A 49 2.75 -9.32 -3.21
C SER A 49 2.30 -8.21 -4.14
N GLU A 50 1.52 -8.56 -5.16
CA GLU A 50 0.95 -7.63 -6.14
C GLU A 50 -0.22 -8.27 -6.88
N LEU A 51 -1.11 -7.45 -7.44
CA LEU A 51 -2.08 -7.88 -8.46
C LEU A 51 -1.86 -7.07 -9.73
N LYS A 52 -1.53 -7.76 -10.83
CA LYS A 52 -1.33 -7.13 -12.14
C LYS A 52 -2.65 -6.62 -12.70
N ILE A 53 -2.59 -5.57 -13.53
CA ILE A 53 -3.78 -4.95 -14.15
C ILE A 53 -4.63 -5.97 -14.92
N SER A 54 -4.00 -6.98 -15.54
CA SER A 54 -4.72 -8.03 -16.27
C SER A 54 -5.63 -8.91 -15.40
N LYS A 55 -5.41 -8.91 -14.08
CA LYS A 55 -6.21 -9.66 -13.09
C LYS A 55 -7.12 -8.77 -12.25
N GLY A 56 -6.99 -7.46 -12.37
CA GLY A 56 -7.77 -6.47 -11.65
C GLY A 56 -7.01 -5.18 -11.44
N SER A 57 -7.73 -4.07 -11.29
CA SER A 57 -7.11 -2.75 -11.20
C SER A 57 -7.73 -1.89 -10.10
N THR A 58 -6.91 -0.98 -9.57
CA THR A 58 -7.39 0.08 -8.67
C THR A 58 -8.42 0.97 -9.38
N ILE A 59 -9.06 1.85 -8.62
CA ILE A 59 -9.98 2.84 -9.16
C ILE A 59 -9.33 3.77 -10.21
N PHE A 60 -8.01 3.91 -10.17
CA PHE A 60 -7.21 4.65 -11.16
C PHE A 60 -6.67 3.79 -12.31
N GLN A 61 -7.19 2.57 -12.48
CA GLN A 61 -6.74 1.63 -13.52
C GLN A 61 -5.23 1.32 -13.43
N LYS A 62 -4.71 1.22 -12.22
CA LYS A 62 -3.33 0.82 -11.93
C LYS A 62 -3.30 -0.56 -11.27
N ALA A 63 -2.16 -1.23 -11.33
CA ALA A 63 -1.95 -2.46 -10.59
C ALA A 63 -2.05 -2.21 -9.07
N PHE A 64 -2.48 -3.22 -8.32
CA PHE A 64 -2.34 -3.24 -6.87
C PHE A 64 -0.93 -3.70 -6.53
N GLN A 65 -0.04 -2.76 -6.33
CA GLN A 65 1.36 -3.03 -6.02
C GLN A 65 1.96 -1.91 -5.18
N ALA A 66 2.92 -2.27 -4.35
CA ALA A 66 3.85 -1.34 -3.72
C ALA A 66 5.24 -1.57 -4.30
N GLN A 67 5.88 -0.52 -4.80
CA GLN A 67 7.24 -0.59 -5.30
C GLN A 67 8.19 -0.10 -4.21
N LEU A 68 9.10 -0.96 -3.77
CA LEU A 68 9.96 -0.69 -2.63
C LEU A 68 10.78 0.60 -2.77
N HIS A 69 11.26 0.89 -4.00
CA HIS A 69 12.01 2.11 -4.27
C HIS A 69 11.21 3.41 -4.15
N GLU A 70 9.88 3.32 -4.11
CA GLU A 70 8.98 4.44 -3.82
C GLU A 70 8.74 4.61 -2.32
N LEU A 71 9.11 3.60 -1.51
CA LEU A 71 8.84 3.54 -0.09
C LEU A 71 10.05 3.96 0.74
N PHE A 72 11.21 3.42 0.44
CA PHE A 72 12.46 3.79 1.08
C PHE A 72 13.68 3.47 0.21
N TYR A 73 14.74 4.20 0.44
CA TYR A 73 16.02 4.01 -0.25
C TYR A 73 16.71 2.73 0.23
N LEU A 74 17.23 1.94 -0.71
CA LEU A 74 18.12 0.82 -0.45
C LEU A 74 19.55 1.27 -0.64
N ASP A 75 20.33 1.19 0.42
CA ASP A 75 21.76 1.56 0.41
C ASP A 75 22.61 0.40 -0.13
N ARG A 76 23.56 0.74 -1.03
CA ARG A 76 24.39 -0.27 -1.70
C ARG A 76 25.38 -0.94 -0.75
N GLU A 77 25.94 -0.20 0.18
CA GLU A 77 26.97 -0.70 1.10
C GLU A 77 26.35 -1.43 2.30
N LYS A 78 25.19 -0.93 2.77
CA LYS A 78 24.55 -1.40 4.00
C LYS A 78 23.47 -2.44 3.78
N ASP A 79 22.62 -2.25 2.75
CA ASP A 79 21.49 -3.15 2.50
C ASP A 79 21.84 -4.26 1.48
N TYR A 80 22.79 -4.01 0.56
CA TYR A 80 23.25 -4.97 -0.43
C TYR A 80 24.61 -5.53 -0.06
N VAL A 81 24.65 -6.80 0.34
CA VAL A 81 25.89 -7.50 0.67
C VAL A 81 26.03 -8.69 -0.26
N GLN A 82 26.97 -8.63 -1.19
CA GLN A 82 27.25 -9.68 -2.19
C GLN A 82 27.49 -11.06 -1.58
N LYS A 83 28.01 -11.13 -0.36
CA LYS A 83 28.32 -12.40 0.34
C LYS A 83 27.11 -13.12 0.92
N ARG A 84 25.89 -12.62 0.73
CA ARG A 84 24.66 -13.22 1.27
C ARG A 84 23.95 -14.17 0.31
N VAL A 85 24.68 -14.78 -0.61
CA VAL A 85 24.08 -15.64 -1.64
C VAL A 85 23.32 -16.83 -1.00
N ASP A 86 23.78 -17.32 0.14
CA ASP A 86 23.25 -18.52 0.78
C ASP A 86 22.24 -18.25 1.92
N LYS A 87 22.09 -17.00 2.38
CA LYS A 87 21.16 -16.67 3.46
C LYS A 87 20.26 -15.51 3.05
N PRO A 88 18.92 -15.65 3.20
CA PRO A 88 17.99 -14.57 2.87
C PRO A 88 18.13 -13.39 3.82
N SER A 89 17.86 -12.18 3.32
CA SER A 89 17.76 -10.98 4.16
C SER A 89 16.57 -11.09 5.10
N PHE A 90 15.47 -11.67 4.63
CA PHE A 90 14.29 -12.00 5.40
C PHE A 90 13.42 -13.00 4.63
N THR A 91 12.43 -13.58 5.28
CA THR A 91 11.44 -14.45 4.66
C THR A 91 10.03 -13.92 4.90
N LEU A 92 9.16 -14.11 3.91
CA LEU A 92 7.71 -13.89 4.01
C LEU A 92 7.00 -15.22 3.92
N THR A 93 6.19 -15.54 4.91
CA THR A 93 5.34 -16.72 4.91
C THR A 93 3.92 -16.31 4.58
N TYR A 94 3.34 -16.98 3.60
CA TYR A 94 1.95 -16.79 3.16
C TYR A 94 1.13 -18.01 3.50
N SER A 95 -0.13 -17.80 3.89
CA SER A 95 -1.09 -18.88 4.12
C SER A 95 -2.32 -18.73 3.23
N CYS A 96 -2.89 -19.87 2.85
CA CYS A 96 -4.16 -19.98 2.14
C CYS A 96 -4.88 -21.21 2.67
N GLU A 97 -6.17 -21.09 2.90
CA GLU A 97 -6.99 -22.20 3.36
C GLU A 97 -6.87 -23.40 2.40
N GLY A 98 -6.70 -24.59 2.95
CA GLY A 98 -6.55 -25.82 2.18
C GLY A 98 -5.21 -26.00 1.47
N LYS A 99 -4.23 -25.10 1.66
CA LYS A 99 -2.89 -25.19 1.06
C LYS A 99 -1.79 -25.16 2.11
N ALA A 100 -0.65 -25.81 1.81
CA ALA A 100 0.55 -25.65 2.61
C ALA A 100 1.08 -24.21 2.53
N ASP A 101 1.71 -23.73 3.62
CA ASP A 101 2.29 -22.38 3.67
C ASP A 101 3.34 -22.18 2.57
N LEU A 102 3.27 -21.05 1.87
CA LEU A 102 4.28 -20.65 0.90
C LEU A 102 5.32 -19.76 1.58
N ILE A 103 6.57 -20.18 1.52
CA ILE A 103 7.69 -19.40 2.04
C ILE A 103 8.42 -18.73 0.88
N LYS A 104 8.51 -17.41 0.93
CA LYS A 104 9.30 -16.58 0.00
C LYS A 104 10.54 -16.05 0.71
N THR A 105 11.71 -16.51 0.28
CA THR A 105 12.99 -15.94 0.72
C THR A 105 13.27 -14.66 -0.06
N CYS A 106 13.58 -13.58 0.64
CA CYS A 106 13.76 -12.26 0.06
C CYS A 106 15.20 -11.77 0.21
N ASN A 107 15.79 -11.38 -0.90
CA ASN A 107 17.14 -10.84 -0.95
C ASN A 107 17.18 -9.51 -1.69
N VAL A 108 18.04 -8.60 -1.22
CA VAL A 108 18.40 -7.41 -1.99
C VAL A 108 19.25 -7.85 -3.16
N SER A 109 18.88 -7.45 -4.36
CA SER A 109 19.57 -7.81 -5.61
C SER A 109 19.75 -6.59 -6.49
N GLU A 110 20.85 -6.55 -7.23
CA GLU A 110 21.03 -5.54 -8.28
C GLU A 110 20.15 -5.84 -9.48
N HIS A 111 19.52 -4.84 -9.98
CA HIS A 111 18.76 -4.88 -11.22
C HIS A 111 19.28 -3.81 -12.18
N ARG A 112 19.63 -4.23 -13.38
CA ARG A 112 20.01 -3.33 -14.48
C ARG A 112 18.75 -3.03 -15.30
N GLU A 113 18.36 -1.77 -15.36
CA GLU A 113 17.25 -1.30 -16.16
C GLU A 113 17.78 -0.42 -17.28
N GLN A 114 17.53 -0.80 -18.52
CA GLN A 114 17.90 0.01 -19.66
C GLN A 114 16.72 0.92 -20.02
N LYS A 115 16.91 2.23 -19.88
CA LYS A 115 15.97 3.26 -20.33
C LYS A 115 16.59 4.04 -21.49
N GLY A 116 16.24 3.65 -22.70
CA GLY A 116 16.91 4.18 -23.90
C GLY A 116 18.39 3.80 -23.92
N THR A 117 19.28 4.80 -23.98
CA THR A 117 20.75 4.62 -23.95
C THR A 117 21.35 4.57 -22.54
N VAL A 118 20.54 4.87 -21.52
CA VAL A 118 21.03 4.94 -20.14
C VAL A 118 20.75 3.61 -19.41
N ILE A 119 21.81 3.00 -18.88
CA ILE A 119 21.72 1.84 -17.99
C ILE A 119 21.69 2.36 -16.55
N GLN A 120 20.54 2.22 -15.89
CA GLN A 120 20.40 2.50 -14.47
C GLN A 120 20.53 1.22 -13.66
N GLN A 121 21.42 1.23 -12.68
CA GLN A 121 21.51 0.14 -11.69
C GLN A 121 20.63 0.51 -10.49
N ARG A 122 19.67 -0.35 -10.17
CA ARG A 122 18.80 -0.20 -9.00
C ARG A 122 18.89 -1.42 -8.11
N LEU A 123 18.77 -1.19 -6.82
CA LEU A 123 18.55 -2.28 -5.87
C LEU A 123 17.05 -2.60 -5.79
N LYS A 124 16.75 -3.89 -5.78
CA LYS A 124 15.39 -4.41 -5.59
C LYS A 124 15.43 -5.55 -4.58
N VAL A 125 14.37 -5.70 -3.83
CA VAL A 125 14.13 -6.91 -3.04
C VAL A 125 13.35 -7.89 -3.91
N VAL A 126 13.94 -9.06 -4.15
CA VAL A 126 13.36 -10.11 -4.99
C VAL A 126 12.95 -11.28 -4.12
N PRO A 127 11.64 -11.59 -4.05
CA PRO A 127 11.15 -12.79 -3.37
C PRO A 127 11.46 -14.03 -4.22
N ARG A 128 11.95 -15.10 -3.58
CA ARG A 128 12.24 -16.38 -4.23
C ARG A 128 11.59 -17.52 -3.46
N GLY A 129 11.15 -18.55 -4.16
CA GLY A 129 10.51 -19.72 -3.60
C GLY A 129 9.24 -20.09 -4.34
N THR A 130 8.94 -21.38 -4.37
CA THR A 130 7.74 -21.95 -4.99
C THR A 130 7.06 -22.93 -4.06
N GLN A 131 5.77 -23.09 -4.26
CA GLN A 131 4.99 -24.18 -3.71
C GLN A 131 4.01 -24.63 -4.79
N VAL A 132 3.90 -25.93 -5.01
CA VAL A 132 3.18 -26.51 -6.14
C VAL A 132 1.72 -25.99 -6.22
N ASP A 133 1.04 -25.92 -5.08
CA ASP A 133 -0.38 -25.53 -5.02
C ASP A 133 -0.64 -24.03 -5.17
N TRP A 134 0.40 -23.20 -5.27
CA TRP A 134 0.24 -21.75 -5.27
C TRP A 134 0.27 -21.09 -6.65
N GLU A 135 0.62 -21.83 -7.69
CA GLU A 135 0.74 -21.31 -9.07
C GLU A 135 1.57 -20.02 -9.18
N VAL A 136 2.58 -19.88 -8.31
CA VAL A 136 3.44 -18.70 -8.23
C VAL A 136 4.85 -19.07 -8.65
N GLY A 137 5.35 -18.39 -9.66
CA GLY A 137 6.71 -18.62 -10.17
C GLY A 137 7.81 -18.34 -9.13
N PRO A 138 9.02 -18.90 -9.34
CA PRO A 138 10.11 -18.83 -8.34
C PRO A 138 10.48 -17.43 -7.90
N ALA A 139 10.54 -16.47 -8.83
CA ALA A 139 10.90 -15.07 -8.57
C ALA A 139 9.69 -14.11 -8.66
N ALA A 140 8.47 -14.67 -8.74
CA ALA A 140 7.26 -13.89 -8.82
C ALA A 140 6.78 -13.48 -7.40
N LYS A 141 6.21 -12.29 -7.30
CA LYS A 141 5.45 -11.87 -6.14
C LYS A 141 4.16 -12.67 -6.01
N VAL A 142 3.66 -12.82 -4.81
CA VAL A 142 2.40 -13.53 -4.57
C VAL A 142 1.23 -12.69 -5.13
N THR A 143 0.27 -13.37 -5.76
CA THR A 143 -0.89 -12.70 -6.39
C THR A 143 -1.92 -12.34 -5.31
N ILE A 144 -1.64 -11.27 -4.56
CA ILE A 144 -2.55 -10.67 -3.58
C ILE A 144 -2.60 -9.17 -3.86
N PRO A 145 -3.79 -8.58 -4.03
CA PRO A 145 -3.93 -7.13 -4.21
C PRO A 145 -3.29 -6.39 -3.02
N THR A 146 -2.29 -5.55 -3.28
CA THR A 146 -1.52 -4.91 -2.21
C THR A 146 -1.38 -3.42 -2.47
N LEU A 147 -1.80 -2.59 -1.51
CA LEU A 147 -1.58 -1.15 -1.53
C LEU A 147 -0.81 -0.70 -0.29
N PHE A 148 0.08 0.24 -0.47
CA PHE A 148 0.83 0.89 0.59
C PHE A 148 0.61 2.39 0.57
N LEU A 149 0.13 2.93 1.67
CA LEU A 149 -0.04 4.35 1.89
C LEU A 149 1.10 4.86 2.77
N SER A 150 2.10 5.46 2.12
CA SER A 150 3.27 6.05 2.79
C SER A 150 2.94 7.42 3.39
N MET A 151 3.95 8.01 4.06
CA MET A 151 3.89 9.38 4.55
C MET A 151 3.62 10.42 3.45
N SER A 152 3.81 10.08 2.16
CA SER A 152 3.49 11.00 1.05
C SER A 152 2.01 11.42 1.03
N ARG A 153 1.09 10.61 1.63
CA ARG A 153 -0.32 11.00 1.78
C ARG A 153 -0.50 12.23 2.66
N MET A 154 0.50 12.54 3.51
CA MET A 154 0.50 13.70 4.42
C MET A 154 0.99 14.99 3.78
N LEU A 155 1.39 14.97 2.49
CA LEU A 155 1.70 16.19 1.76
C LEU A 155 0.42 16.96 1.48
N PRO A 156 0.21 18.16 2.07
CA PRO A 156 -1.04 18.89 1.86
C PRO A 156 -1.16 19.37 0.40
N ILE A 157 -2.32 19.16 -0.20
CA ILE A 157 -2.60 19.65 -1.56
C ILE A 157 -2.40 21.16 -1.66
N GLY A 158 -2.81 21.90 -0.60
CA GLY A 158 -2.71 23.36 -0.56
C GLY A 158 -1.26 23.90 -0.52
N GLU A 159 -0.35 23.17 0.11
CA GLU A 159 1.05 23.58 0.28
C GLU A 159 1.97 23.01 -0.81
N TYR A 160 1.46 22.09 -1.62
CA TYR A 160 2.26 21.47 -2.65
C TYR A 160 2.59 22.43 -3.78
N GLN A 161 3.88 22.73 -3.95
CA GLN A 161 4.38 23.69 -4.96
C GLN A 161 4.65 23.05 -6.33
N GLY A 162 4.59 21.72 -6.43
CA GLY A 162 4.74 21.00 -7.70
C GLY A 162 3.46 20.99 -8.54
N THR A 163 3.46 20.19 -9.60
CA THR A 163 2.30 20.07 -10.48
C THR A 163 1.20 19.21 -9.83
N LEU A 164 0.07 19.84 -9.56
CA LEU A 164 -1.16 19.18 -9.14
C LEU A 164 -2.03 18.90 -10.38
N ASN A 165 -2.30 17.64 -10.68
CA ASN A 165 -3.32 17.26 -11.64
C ASN A 165 -4.63 17.03 -10.88
N ALA A 166 -5.61 17.86 -11.17
CA ALA A 166 -6.97 17.71 -10.66
C ALA A 166 -7.92 17.52 -11.87
N GLU A 167 -8.63 16.40 -11.89
CA GLU A 167 -9.60 16.11 -12.96
C GLU A 167 -10.87 15.49 -12.41
N LEU A 168 -12.02 15.91 -12.96
CA LEU A 168 -13.30 15.29 -12.66
C LEU A 168 -13.32 13.87 -13.23
N LEU A 169 -13.52 12.88 -12.36
CA LEU A 169 -13.47 11.47 -12.76
C LEU A 169 -14.85 11.02 -13.32
N LYS A 170 -15.10 11.33 -14.59
CA LYS A 170 -16.38 11.02 -15.26
C LYS A 170 -16.69 9.51 -15.35
N ARG A 171 -15.65 8.65 -15.39
CA ARG A 171 -15.79 7.19 -15.54
C ARG A 171 -15.98 6.43 -14.22
N LEU A 172 -16.11 7.13 -13.11
CA LEU A 172 -16.39 6.51 -11.84
C LEU A 172 -17.84 6.01 -11.82
N SER A 173 -18.07 4.79 -11.34
CA SER A 173 -19.44 4.28 -11.17
C SER A 173 -20.18 5.06 -10.08
N ASP A 174 -21.51 5.06 -10.12
CA ASP A 174 -22.30 5.73 -9.08
C ASP A 174 -22.10 5.05 -7.72
N GLU A 175 -21.89 3.75 -7.69
CA GLU A 175 -21.56 3.00 -6.47
C GLU A 175 -20.25 3.46 -5.85
N ASP A 176 -19.20 3.63 -6.66
CA ASP A 176 -17.91 4.15 -6.17
C ASP A 176 -18.00 5.60 -5.70
N ARG A 177 -18.80 6.43 -6.39
CA ARG A 177 -19.06 7.83 -5.98
C ARG A 177 -19.73 7.89 -4.61
N ASN A 178 -20.82 7.11 -4.47
CA ASN A 178 -21.56 7.03 -3.22
C ASN A 178 -20.69 6.49 -2.09
N TYR A 179 -19.93 5.42 -2.34
CA TYR A 179 -18.99 4.87 -1.37
C TYR A 179 -18.01 5.94 -0.85
N VAL A 180 -17.35 6.67 -1.75
CA VAL A 180 -16.38 7.72 -1.36
C VAL A 180 -17.07 8.80 -0.51
N LYS A 181 -18.24 9.29 -0.93
CA LYS A 181 -18.99 10.33 -0.21
C LYS A 181 -19.45 9.88 1.17
N GLU A 182 -20.06 8.71 1.27
CA GLU A 182 -20.56 8.15 2.52
C GLU A 182 -19.46 7.91 3.54
N LYS A 183 -18.34 7.30 3.09
CA LYS A 183 -17.20 7.04 3.97
C LYS A 183 -16.54 8.35 4.45
N PHE A 184 -16.46 9.35 3.59
CA PHE A 184 -16.02 10.70 4.01
C PHE A 184 -16.94 11.30 5.08
N LYS A 185 -18.25 11.35 4.84
CA LYS A 185 -19.25 11.86 5.78
C LYS A 185 -19.22 11.12 7.13
N SER A 186 -18.96 9.82 7.11
CA SER A 186 -18.95 9.00 8.33
C SER A 186 -17.78 9.34 9.27
N ILE A 187 -16.64 9.78 8.75
CA ILE A 187 -15.42 10.03 9.55
C ILE A 187 -15.28 11.50 9.88
N ILE A 188 -15.40 12.37 8.88
CA ILE A 188 -15.26 13.82 9.05
C ILE A 188 -16.62 14.45 8.78
N ASP A 189 -17.19 15.07 9.81
CA ASP A 189 -18.43 15.86 9.72
C ASP A 189 -18.16 17.14 8.93
N ASN A 190 -18.21 17.07 7.62
CA ASN A 190 -17.99 18.20 6.74
C ASN A 190 -19.20 18.45 5.87
N LYS A 191 -19.36 19.72 5.52
CA LYS A 191 -20.27 20.15 4.48
C LYS A 191 -19.75 19.73 3.11
N ILE A 192 -20.03 18.47 2.75
CA ILE A 192 -19.84 17.96 1.40
C ILE A 192 -21.04 18.41 0.59
N VAL A 193 -20.79 19.00 -0.57
CA VAL A 193 -21.85 19.40 -1.50
C VAL A 193 -22.62 18.16 -1.97
N GLU A 194 -23.94 18.25 -2.04
CA GLU A 194 -24.80 17.18 -2.55
C GLU A 194 -24.71 17.07 -4.08
N SER A 195 -23.49 17.05 -4.59
CA SER A 195 -23.18 16.80 -6.01
C SER A 195 -22.65 15.39 -6.20
N ASN A 196 -22.74 14.87 -7.40
CA ASN A 196 -22.13 13.60 -7.77
C ASN A 196 -20.67 13.76 -8.26
N ASN A 197 -20.08 14.94 -8.06
CA ASN A 197 -18.73 15.22 -8.51
C ASN A 197 -17.70 14.63 -7.57
N ILE A 198 -16.84 13.79 -8.13
CA ILE A 198 -15.64 13.28 -7.47
C ILE A 198 -14.43 13.69 -8.31
N THR A 199 -13.51 14.39 -7.69
CA THR A 199 -12.29 14.86 -8.36
C THR A 199 -11.11 13.98 -7.96
N LYS A 200 -10.39 13.51 -8.96
CA LYS A 200 -9.09 12.86 -8.77
C LYS A 200 -8.02 13.94 -8.59
N HIS A 201 -7.20 13.78 -7.58
CA HIS A 201 -6.00 14.60 -7.35
C HIS A 201 -4.76 13.73 -7.41
N GLU A 202 -3.77 14.18 -8.16
CA GLU A 202 -2.48 13.51 -8.31
C GLU A 202 -1.35 14.54 -8.18
N LEU A 203 -0.49 14.34 -7.17
CA LEU A 203 0.69 15.17 -6.96
C LEU A 203 1.86 14.56 -7.76
N LYS A 204 2.24 15.19 -8.87
CA LYS A 204 3.33 14.68 -9.73
C LYS A 204 4.66 14.61 -8.97
N GLY A 205 5.41 13.55 -9.21
CA GLY A 205 6.67 13.29 -8.51
C GLY A 205 6.50 12.65 -7.12
N THR A 206 5.26 12.32 -6.73
CA THR A 206 4.94 11.59 -5.49
C THR A 206 4.08 10.37 -5.77
N THR A 207 3.92 9.51 -4.78
CA THR A 207 2.98 8.38 -4.85
C THR A 207 1.53 8.78 -4.53
N LYS A 208 1.30 10.04 -4.12
CA LYS A 208 0.00 10.51 -3.66
C LYS A 208 -0.99 10.68 -4.81
N LYS A 209 -2.07 9.89 -4.73
CA LYS A 209 -3.27 10.00 -5.57
C LYS A 209 -4.48 9.79 -4.71
N SER A 210 -5.48 10.63 -4.87
CA SER A 210 -6.69 10.55 -4.05
C SER A 210 -7.95 10.97 -4.80
N LEU A 211 -9.08 10.52 -4.30
CA LEU A 211 -10.42 10.95 -4.69
C LEU A 211 -10.96 11.88 -3.62
N LEU A 212 -11.43 13.02 -4.03
CA LEU A 212 -12.08 14.00 -3.14
C LEU A 212 -13.50 14.25 -3.62
N PRO A 213 -14.49 14.21 -2.71
CA PRO A 213 -15.81 14.74 -2.98
C PRO A 213 -15.73 16.26 -3.13
N GLU A 214 -16.75 16.87 -3.68
CA GLU A 214 -16.88 18.32 -3.75
C GLU A 214 -17.20 18.90 -2.38
N PHE A 215 -16.46 19.93 -1.98
CA PHE A 215 -16.67 20.70 -0.74
C PHE A 215 -17.21 22.08 -1.05
N GLU A 216 -17.88 22.73 -0.07
CA GLU A 216 -18.30 24.12 -0.17
C GLU A 216 -17.10 25.11 -0.28
N HIS A 217 -15.91 24.68 0.06
CA HIS A 217 -14.66 25.44 -0.01
C HIS A 217 -13.68 24.83 -1.01
N SER A 218 -12.66 25.59 -1.39
CA SER A 218 -11.63 25.13 -2.33
C SER A 218 -10.91 23.90 -1.80
N THR A 219 -10.63 22.94 -2.68
CA THR A 219 -9.79 21.76 -2.36
C THR A 219 -8.37 22.12 -1.93
N ARG A 220 -7.89 23.32 -2.26
CA ARG A 220 -6.59 23.80 -1.79
C ARG A 220 -6.60 24.26 -0.32
N THR A 221 -7.79 24.43 0.27
CA THR A 221 -7.96 24.85 1.66
C THR A 221 -8.41 23.73 2.60
N ILE A 222 -8.43 22.48 2.10
CA ILE A 222 -8.77 21.33 2.94
C ILE A 222 -7.71 21.10 4.01
N SER A 223 -8.16 20.59 5.15
CA SER A 223 -7.25 20.25 6.24
C SER A 223 -6.39 19.03 5.88
N LEU A 224 -5.23 18.91 6.54
CA LEU A 224 -4.35 17.75 6.41
C LEU A 224 -5.08 16.43 6.67
N GLY A 225 -5.98 16.40 7.67
CA GLY A 225 -6.79 15.23 7.98
C GLY A 225 -7.76 14.85 6.86
N GLN A 226 -8.42 15.82 6.24
CA GLN A 226 -9.30 15.60 5.08
C GLN A 226 -8.52 15.04 3.90
N ASP A 227 -7.37 15.62 3.65
CA ASP A 227 -6.50 15.23 2.54
C ASP A 227 -5.90 13.83 2.75
N SER A 228 -5.40 13.52 3.96
CA SER A 228 -4.96 12.19 4.33
C SER A 228 -6.07 11.14 4.23
N LEU A 229 -7.28 11.48 4.72
CA LEU A 229 -8.44 10.61 4.64
C LEU A 229 -8.81 10.28 3.19
N SER A 230 -8.67 11.24 2.28
CA SER A 230 -8.95 11.02 0.86
C SER A 230 -8.14 9.86 0.26
N SER A 231 -6.87 9.77 0.63
CA SER A 231 -5.99 8.67 0.18
C SER A 231 -6.42 7.32 0.76
N ILE A 232 -6.83 7.29 2.03
CA ILE A 232 -7.29 6.07 2.71
C ILE A 232 -8.61 5.59 2.10
N ILE A 233 -9.59 6.46 1.95
CA ILE A 233 -10.88 6.11 1.32
C ILE A 233 -10.68 5.66 -0.13
N THR A 234 -9.78 6.28 -0.86
CA THR A 234 -9.44 5.88 -2.24
C THR A 234 -8.87 4.46 -2.31
N ALA A 235 -8.05 4.07 -1.34
CA ALA A 235 -7.56 2.71 -1.25
C ALA A 235 -8.69 1.72 -0.98
N PHE A 236 -9.56 1.99 0.00
CA PHE A 236 -10.73 1.15 0.27
C PHE A 236 -11.68 1.08 -0.94
N ALA A 237 -11.96 2.20 -1.61
CA ALA A 237 -12.77 2.22 -2.82
C ALA A 237 -12.17 1.34 -3.93
N SER A 238 -10.84 1.30 -4.04
CA SER A 238 -10.15 0.42 -5.00
C SER A 238 -10.35 -1.06 -4.67
N PHE A 239 -10.26 -1.47 -3.40
CA PHE A 239 -10.54 -2.84 -2.98
C PHE A 239 -12.02 -3.19 -3.13
N ASN A 240 -12.92 -2.27 -2.79
CA ASN A 240 -14.36 -2.48 -2.93
C ASN A 240 -14.76 -2.68 -4.40
N LYS A 241 -14.22 -1.85 -5.31
CA LYS A 241 -14.36 -2.03 -6.75
C LYS A 241 -13.87 -3.43 -7.18
N LEU A 242 -12.66 -3.82 -6.78
CA LEU A 242 -12.10 -5.11 -7.13
C LEU A 242 -12.96 -6.28 -6.61
N LYS A 243 -13.47 -6.17 -5.38
CA LYS A 243 -14.38 -7.17 -4.77
C LYS A 243 -15.65 -7.34 -5.61
N ARG A 244 -16.26 -6.25 -6.06
CA ARG A 244 -17.43 -6.31 -6.94
C ARG A 244 -17.12 -6.95 -8.30
N GLU A 245 -15.96 -6.60 -8.89
CA GLU A 245 -15.54 -7.13 -10.20
C GLU A 245 -15.21 -8.64 -10.15
N GLN A 246 -14.67 -9.14 -9.04
CA GLN A 246 -14.26 -10.53 -8.89
C GLN A 246 -15.33 -11.43 -8.26
N GLY A 247 -16.33 -10.85 -7.57
CA GLY A 247 -17.38 -11.61 -6.88
C GLY A 247 -16.81 -12.68 -5.95
N ASP A 248 -17.25 -13.92 -6.09
CA ASP A 248 -16.81 -15.05 -5.27
C ASP A 248 -15.32 -15.42 -5.43
N ASN A 249 -14.65 -14.92 -6.48
CA ASN A 249 -13.23 -15.13 -6.69
C ASN A 249 -12.35 -14.13 -5.91
N TYR A 250 -12.97 -13.18 -5.22
CA TYR A 250 -12.22 -12.21 -4.42
C TYR A 250 -11.69 -12.84 -3.12
N ASN A 251 -10.40 -12.99 -3.03
CA ASN A 251 -9.70 -13.63 -1.90
C ASN A 251 -9.05 -12.61 -0.93
N GLY A 252 -9.61 -11.40 -0.86
CA GLY A 252 -9.07 -10.33 -0.01
C GLY A 252 -7.90 -9.58 -0.62
N GLY A 253 -7.32 -8.68 0.17
CA GLY A 253 -6.17 -7.86 -0.22
C GLY A 253 -5.42 -7.36 1.01
N ILE A 254 -4.31 -6.66 0.78
CA ILE A 254 -3.46 -6.12 1.84
C ILE A 254 -3.39 -4.60 1.70
N LEU A 255 -3.85 -3.89 2.71
CA LEU A 255 -3.67 -2.45 2.84
C LEU A 255 -2.71 -2.16 3.98
N LEU A 256 -1.60 -1.51 3.67
CA LEU A 256 -0.63 -1.05 4.66
C LEU A 256 -0.67 0.47 4.73
N ILE A 257 -0.78 1.01 5.94
CA ILE A 257 -0.86 2.45 6.17
C ILE A 257 0.20 2.84 7.20
N ASP A 258 1.14 3.66 6.78
CA ASP A 258 2.18 4.20 7.65
C ASP A 258 1.65 5.43 8.39
N GLU A 259 1.96 5.58 9.70
CA GLU A 259 1.58 6.71 10.57
C GLU A 259 0.07 7.05 10.46
N ILE A 260 -0.78 6.04 10.63
CA ILE A 260 -2.23 6.16 10.38
C ILE A 260 -2.93 7.21 11.25
N ASP A 261 -2.42 7.49 12.42
CA ASP A 261 -2.95 8.46 13.39
C ASP A 261 -2.57 9.91 13.06
N ALA A 262 -1.55 10.11 12.22
CA ALA A 262 -1.06 11.43 11.90
C ALA A 262 -2.09 12.29 11.15
N GLY A 263 -2.26 13.51 11.62
CA GLY A 263 -3.16 14.51 11.02
C GLY A 263 -4.63 14.38 11.38
N PHE A 264 -5.04 13.38 12.17
CA PHE A 264 -6.42 13.18 12.57
C PHE A 264 -6.69 13.62 14.02
N HIS A 265 -7.80 14.33 14.21
CA HIS A 265 -8.34 14.54 15.55
C HIS A 265 -8.75 13.20 16.19
N PRO A 266 -8.57 12.97 17.51
CA PRO A 266 -8.89 11.69 18.15
C PRO A 266 -10.28 11.12 17.84
N ARG A 267 -11.31 11.97 17.74
CA ARG A 267 -12.65 11.53 17.34
C ARG A 267 -12.68 10.93 15.93
N ALA A 268 -11.94 11.50 14.99
CA ALA A 268 -11.83 10.95 13.63
C ALA A 268 -11.02 9.67 13.59
N GLN A 269 -9.97 9.54 14.44
CA GLN A 269 -9.20 8.29 14.58
C GLN A 269 -10.10 7.14 15.03
N ILE A 270 -10.97 7.35 16.02
CA ILE A 270 -11.92 6.33 16.49
C ILE A 270 -12.86 5.90 15.36
N LYS A 271 -13.41 6.84 14.60
CA LYS A 271 -14.29 6.55 13.45
C LYS A 271 -13.52 5.79 12.35
N LEU A 272 -12.27 6.19 12.08
CA LEU A 272 -11.41 5.52 11.10
C LEU A 272 -11.11 4.07 11.50
N ILE A 273 -10.81 3.81 12.78
CA ILE A 273 -10.60 2.45 13.29
C ILE A 273 -11.86 1.59 13.12
N LYS A 274 -13.05 2.15 13.35
CA LYS A 274 -14.31 1.44 13.12
C LYS A 274 -14.46 1.08 11.63
N LEU A 275 -14.24 2.04 10.73
CA LEU A 275 -14.25 1.79 9.29
C LEU A 275 -13.26 0.69 8.90
N MET A 276 -12.03 0.71 9.41
CA MET A 276 -11.04 -0.33 9.12
C MET A 276 -11.51 -1.72 9.57
N LYS A 277 -12.21 -1.82 10.70
CA LYS A 277 -12.76 -3.09 11.19
C LYS A 277 -13.92 -3.60 10.32
N GLU A 278 -14.68 -2.70 9.72
CA GLU A 278 -15.76 -3.05 8.79
C GLU A 278 -15.22 -3.53 7.44
N GLU A 279 -14.16 -2.89 6.94
CA GLU A 279 -13.58 -3.18 5.62
C GLU A 279 -12.59 -4.38 5.65
N ALA A 280 -12.01 -4.71 6.80
CA ALA A 280 -11.14 -5.86 6.98
C ALA A 280 -11.93 -7.14 7.27
#